data_e4e7de00958bb3fdbfe876c59c5313a5
#
_entry.id   e4e7de00958bb3fdbfe876c59c5313a5
#
_cell.length_a   1.000
_cell.length_b   1.000
_cell.length_c   1.000
_cell.angle_alpha   90.00
_cell.angle_beta   90.00
_cell.angle_gamma   90.00
#
_symmetry.space_group_name_H-M   'P 1'
#
loop_
_entity.id
_entity.type
_entity.pdbx_description
1 polymer ?
#
loop_
_entity_poly.entity_id
_entity_poly.type
_entity_poly.pdbx_seq_one_letter_code
_entity_poly.pdbx_strand_id
1 'polypeptide(L)'
;MSLSDNVYIIGLTGQSGAGKSTVSKIFSQNGLPVIDADCISREVSRGDDFLKETAELFSDCVAGGKLDRRKLASIVFNDHQKLLSYTNIIYPYITKAVFSEIKRLKEQANTVIILDAPTLFESGLDDICAAVVSVIAPMELKIKRILERDNIPVELVYSRLGSQNSEEYFKSRSDYVIENDSDLDSLKEKTLDIIAKLTKRFEQQRL
;
A
#
# COMPACT_ATOMS: atom_id res chain seq x y z
N MET A 1 7.11 32.16 8.61
CA MET A 1 6.70 30.96 7.85
C MET A 1 5.37 30.51 8.41
N SER A 2 4.35 30.47 7.56
CA SER A 2 2.97 30.21 7.97
C SER A 2 2.83 28.78 8.52
N LEU A 3 2.06 28.62 9.62
CA LEU A 3 1.71 27.34 10.27
C LEU A 3 0.96 26.32 9.37
N SER A 4 0.77 26.64 8.06
CA SER A 4 0.04 25.83 7.10
C SER A 4 0.91 24.83 6.31
N ASP A 5 2.19 24.66 6.63
CA ASP A 5 3.12 23.89 5.79
C ASP A 5 3.24 22.40 6.14
N ASN A 6 2.64 21.92 7.22
CA ASN A 6 2.73 20.52 7.62
C ASN A 6 1.63 19.67 6.95
N VAL A 7 2.05 18.79 6.06
CA VAL A 7 1.21 17.69 5.55
C VAL A 7 1.53 16.44 6.38
N TYR A 8 0.49 15.78 6.88
CA TYR A 8 0.61 14.50 7.59
C TYR A 8 0.29 13.35 6.63
N ILE A 9 1.27 12.49 6.40
CA ILE A 9 1.09 11.28 5.60
C ILE A 9 0.69 10.15 6.55
N ILE A 10 -0.41 9.47 6.24
CA ILE A 10 -0.90 8.31 6.99
C ILE A 10 -0.71 7.09 6.13
N GLY A 11 0.18 6.20 6.52
CA GLY A 11 0.37 4.91 5.87
C GLY A 11 -0.82 4.00 6.13
N LEU A 12 -1.40 3.43 5.08
CA LEU A 12 -2.42 2.39 5.16
C LEU A 12 -1.88 1.11 4.55
N THR A 13 -1.78 0.07 5.37
CA THR A 13 -1.24 -1.23 4.96
C THR A 13 -2.07 -2.39 5.49
N GLY A 14 -1.69 -3.62 5.18
CA GLY A 14 -2.35 -4.83 5.66
C GLY A 14 -2.33 -5.96 4.66
N GLN A 15 -2.59 -7.18 5.15
CA GLN A 15 -2.54 -8.40 4.37
C GLN A 15 -3.61 -8.45 3.27
N SER A 16 -3.36 -9.29 2.26
CA SER A 16 -4.35 -9.60 1.22
C SER A 16 -5.63 -10.18 1.85
N GLY A 17 -6.80 -9.71 1.39
CA GLY A 17 -8.09 -10.14 1.94
C GLY A 17 -8.47 -9.50 3.28
N ALA A 18 -7.61 -8.72 3.92
CA ALA A 18 -7.93 -8.05 5.18
C ALA A 18 -8.99 -6.93 5.06
N GLY A 19 -9.21 -6.37 3.86
CA GLY A 19 -10.20 -5.32 3.63
C GLY A 19 -9.62 -3.92 3.52
N LYS A 20 -8.29 -3.79 3.32
CA LYS A 20 -7.59 -2.51 3.14
C LYS A 20 -8.25 -1.60 2.12
N SER A 21 -8.65 -2.11 0.96
CA SER A 21 -9.31 -1.34 -0.11
C SER A 21 -10.67 -0.76 0.31
N THR A 22 -11.40 -1.43 1.20
CA THR A 22 -12.64 -0.91 1.78
C THR A 22 -12.33 0.25 2.73
N VAL A 23 -11.34 0.09 3.59
CA VAL A 23 -10.87 1.13 4.52
C VAL A 23 -10.36 2.35 3.72
N SER A 24 -9.55 2.13 2.69
CA SER A 24 -9.05 3.15 1.76
C SER A 24 -10.20 3.97 1.15
N LYS A 25 -11.26 3.28 0.69
CA LYS A 25 -12.46 3.93 0.17
C LYS A 25 -13.21 4.76 1.22
N ILE A 26 -13.29 4.27 2.46
CA ILE A 26 -13.92 5.02 3.56
C ILE A 26 -13.12 6.28 3.87
N PHE A 27 -11.80 6.23 3.93
CA PHE A 27 -10.94 7.42 4.07
C PHE A 27 -11.25 8.45 2.96
N SER A 28 -11.26 8.02 1.70
CA SER A 28 -11.55 8.88 0.55
C SER A 28 -12.94 9.51 0.62
N GLN A 29 -13.97 8.74 1.01
CA GLN A 29 -15.35 9.23 1.16
C GLN A 29 -15.50 10.25 2.30
N ASN A 30 -14.57 10.27 3.24
CA ASN A 30 -14.51 11.26 4.33
C ASN A 30 -13.56 12.43 4.04
N GLY A 31 -13.24 12.67 2.76
CA GLY A 31 -12.48 13.84 2.33
C GLY A 31 -10.97 13.74 2.51
N LEU A 32 -10.45 12.56 2.82
CA LEU A 32 -9.01 12.31 2.93
C LEU A 32 -8.50 11.77 1.59
N PRO A 33 -7.65 12.50 0.85
CA PRO A 33 -7.12 12.03 -0.42
C PRO A 33 -6.24 10.81 -0.21
N VAL A 34 -6.34 9.86 -1.16
CA VAL A 34 -5.62 8.58 -1.12
C VAL A 34 -4.64 8.51 -2.28
N ILE A 35 -3.39 8.22 -1.98
CA ILE A 35 -2.36 7.83 -2.94
C ILE A 35 -2.30 6.31 -2.95
N ASP A 36 -2.65 5.69 -4.08
CA ASP A 36 -2.58 4.24 -4.29
C ASP A 36 -1.22 3.85 -4.86
N ALA A 37 -0.34 3.30 -4.02
CA ALA A 37 1.00 2.87 -4.42
C ALA A 37 0.99 1.71 -5.43
N ASP A 38 -0.04 0.86 -5.43
CA ASP A 38 -0.20 -0.20 -6.44
C ASP A 38 -0.54 0.39 -7.82
N CYS A 39 -1.36 1.45 -7.85
CA CYS A 39 -1.64 2.19 -9.08
C CYS A 39 -0.37 2.86 -9.60
N ILE A 40 0.35 3.57 -8.74
CA ILE A 40 1.64 4.19 -9.07
C ILE A 40 2.63 3.14 -9.61
N SER A 41 2.77 1.99 -8.95
CA SER A 41 3.65 0.90 -9.41
C SER A 41 3.28 0.43 -10.82
N ARG A 42 1.99 0.37 -11.14
CA ARG A 42 1.55 0.03 -12.50
C ARG A 42 1.87 1.10 -13.54
N GLU A 43 1.83 2.35 -13.16
CA GLU A 43 2.15 3.48 -14.04
C GLU A 43 3.64 3.61 -14.29
N VAL A 44 4.46 3.62 -13.24
CA VAL A 44 5.91 3.73 -13.38
C VAL A 44 6.52 2.57 -14.17
N SER A 45 5.93 1.37 -14.07
CA SER A 45 6.38 0.20 -14.84
C SER A 45 6.13 0.28 -16.36
N ARG A 46 5.50 1.34 -16.83
CA ARG A 46 5.33 1.62 -18.28
C ARG A 46 6.31 2.66 -18.80
N GLY A 47 7.07 3.29 -17.90
CA GLY A 47 8.05 4.32 -18.29
C GLY A 47 9.27 3.74 -18.99
N ASP A 48 9.75 4.42 -20.02
CA ASP A 48 10.88 3.95 -20.85
C ASP A 48 12.15 3.73 -20.03
N ASP A 49 12.47 4.62 -19.09
CA ASP A 49 13.68 4.51 -18.26
C ASP A 49 13.61 3.28 -17.35
N PHE A 50 12.45 3.05 -16.70
CA PHE A 50 12.22 1.85 -15.91
C PHE A 50 12.33 0.57 -16.74
N LEU A 51 11.75 0.56 -17.96
CA LEU A 51 11.80 -0.61 -18.85
C LEU A 51 13.23 -0.91 -19.31
N LYS A 52 14.02 0.11 -19.60
CA LYS A 52 15.45 -0.05 -19.96
C LYS A 52 16.23 -0.67 -18.80
N GLU A 53 16.13 -0.10 -17.61
CA GLU A 53 16.82 -0.60 -16.42
C GLU A 53 16.37 -2.03 -16.05
N THR A 54 15.07 -2.30 -16.15
CA THR A 54 14.55 -3.66 -15.92
C THR A 54 15.07 -4.66 -16.95
N ALA A 55 15.21 -4.26 -18.22
CA ALA A 55 15.72 -5.13 -19.28
C ALA A 55 17.20 -5.53 -19.08
N GLU A 56 18.00 -4.76 -18.38
CA GLU A 56 19.39 -5.10 -18.06
C GLU A 56 19.51 -6.38 -17.23
N LEU A 57 18.57 -6.60 -16.29
CA LEU A 57 18.57 -7.78 -15.42
C LEU A 57 17.50 -8.83 -15.79
N PHE A 58 16.44 -8.40 -16.46
CA PHE A 58 15.25 -9.22 -16.78
C PHE A 58 14.89 -9.05 -18.27
N SER A 59 15.87 -9.18 -19.18
CA SER A 59 15.69 -8.96 -20.63
C SER A 59 14.52 -9.74 -21.21
N ASP A 60 14.33 -10.99 -20.78
CA ASP A 60 13.26 -11.86 -21.23
C ASP A 60 11.84 -11.42 -20.79
N CYS A 61 11.76 -10.48 -19.84
CA CYS A 61 10.51 -9.94 -19.33
C CYS A 61 10.09 -8.62 -19.99
N VAL A 62 10.98 -8.03 -20.82
CA VAL A 62 10.68 -6.77 -21.51
C VAL A 62 10.72 -7.01 -23.01
N ALA A 63 9.59 -6.84 -23.69
CA ALA A 63 9.48 -7.02 -25.13
C ALA A 63 8.56 -5.95 -25.74
N GLY A 64 8.96 -5.37 -26.88
CA GLY A 64 8.15 -4.38 -27.59
C GLY A 64 7.80 -3.14 -26.74
N GLY A 65 8.72 -2.70 -25.86
CA GLY A 65 8.46 -1.56 -24.97
C GLY A 65 7.43 -1.83 -23.87
N LYS A 66 7.24 -3.09 -23.49
CA LYS A 66 6.28 -3.49 -22.42
C LYS A 66 6.90 -4.53 -21.51
N LEU A 67 6.52 -4.44 -20.22
CA LEU A 67 6.88 -5.42 -19.22
C LEU A 67 5.84 -6.56 -19.19
N ASP A 68 6.31 -7.80 -19.37
CA ASP A 68 5.52 -8.98 -19.04
C ASP A 68 5.55 -9.23 -17.52
N ARG A 69 4.56 -8.67 -16.84
CA ARG A 69 4.44 -8.75 -15.39
C ARG A 69 4.24 -10.18 -14.88
N ARG A 70 3.57 -11.06 -15.65
CA ARG A 70 3.34 -12.45 -15.24
C ARG A 70 4.63 -13.23 -15.28
N LYS A 71 5.40 -13.08 -16.36
CA LYS A 71 6.71 -13.71 -16.51
C LYS A 71 7.67 -13.21 -15.43
N LEU A 72 7.75 -11.90 -15.23
CA LEU A 72 8.59 -11.32 -14.17
C LEU A 72 8.19 -11.85 -12.79
N ALA A 73 6.90 -11.85 -12.44
CA ALA A 73 6.40 -12.37 -11.18
C ALA A 73 6.80 -13.84 -10.96
N SER A 74 6.70 -14.69 -12.00
CA SER A 74 7.12 -16.09 -11.91
C SER A 74 8.62 -16.26 -11.67
N ILE A 75 9.43 -15.29 -12.05
CA ILE A 75 10.89 -15.31 -11.84
C ILE A 75 11.22 -14.80 -10.43
N VAL A 76 10.71 -13.63 -10.06
CA VAL A 76 11.12 -12.95 -8.83
C VAL A 76 10.53 -13.58 -7.56
N PHE A 77 9.31 -14.12 -7.61
CA PHE A 77 8.70 -14.76 -6.44
C PHE A 77 9.28 -16.15 -6.11
N ASN A 78 10.00 -16.77 -7.06
CA ASN A 78 10.69 -18.05 -6.83
C ASN A 78 12.18 -17.88 -6.49
N ASP A 79 12.70 -16.65 -6.45
CA ASP A 79 14.11 -16.36 -6.21
C ASP A 79 14.26 -15.05 -5.42
N HIS A 80 14.64 -15.18 -4.15
CA HIS A 80 14.77 -14.02 -3.24
C HIS A 80 15.79 -12.99 -3.75
N GLN A 81 16.91 -13.42 -4.36
CA GLN A 81 17.91 -12.47 -4.88
C GLN A 81 17.37 -11.69 -6.10
N LYS A 82 16.61 -12.36 -6.94
CA LYS A 82 15.93 -11.70 -8.07
C LYS A 82 14.84 -10.76 -7.62
N LEU A 83 14.10 -11.12 -6.55
CA LEU A 83 13.13 -10.22 -5.94
C LEU A 83 13.81 -8.95 -5.42
N LEU A 84 14.92 -9.09 -4.66
CA LEU A 84 15.70 -7.95 -4.18
C LEU A 84 16.23 -7.09 -5.34
N SER A 85 16.75 -7.71 -6.39
CA SER A 85 17.23 -6.98 -7.56
C SER A 85 16.10 -6.18 -8.23
N TYR A 86 14.92 -6.78 -8.37
CA TYR A 86 13.76 -6.09 -8.95
C TYR A 86 13.23 -4.96 -8.05
N THR A 87 13.14 -5.19 -6.75
CA THR A 87 12.67 -4.15 -5.81
C THR A 87 13.63 -2.96 -5.75
N ASN A 88 14.95 -3.19 -5.87
CA ASN A 88 15.95 -2.14 -5.95
C ASN A 88 15.78 -1.26 -7.21
N ILE A 89 15.25 -1.81 -8.30
CA ILE A 89 14.91 -1.03 -9.50
C ILE A 89 13.60 -0.26 -9.28
N ILE A 90 12.53 -0.93 -8.88
CA ILE A 90 11.19 -0.32 -8.93
C ILE A 90 10.92 0.67 -7.79
N TYR A 91 11.44 0.43 -6.57
CA TYR A 91 11.15 1.29 -5.42
C TYR A 91 11.58 2.76 -5.59
N PRO A 92 12.75 3.09 -6.17
CA PRO A 92 13.10 4.48 -6.45
C PRO A 92 12.08 5.19 -7.35
N TYR A 93 11.55 4.51 -8.36
CA TYR A 93 10.52 5.07 -9.24
C TYR A 93 9.20 5.30 -8.52
N ILE A 94 8.76 4.32 -7.71
CA ILE A 94 7.55 4.44 -6.89
C ILE A 94 7.70 5.59 -5.90
N THR A 95 8.81 5.64 -5.17
CA THR A 95 9.08 6.68 -4.17
C THR A 95 9.05 8.07 -4.80
N LYS A 96 9.73 8.26 -5.93
CA LYS A 96 9.71 9.53 -6.68
C LYS A 96 8.29 9.93 -7.09
N ALA A 97 7.48 9.00 -7.58
CA ALA A 97 6.11 9.27 -7.99
C ALA A 97 5.19 9.57 -6.79
N VAL A 98 5.36 8.85 -5.67
CA VAL A 98 4.65 9.11 -4.40
C VAL A 98 4.95 10.54 -3.92
N PHE A 99 6.22 10.96 -3.88
CA PHE A 99 6.58 12.32 -3.47
C PHE A 99 6.01 13.39 -4.41
N SER A 100 5.96 13.11 -5.71
CA SER A 100 5.34 14.04 -6.69
C SER A 100 3.84 14.19 -6.43
N GLU A 101 3.15 13.10 -6.10
CA GLU A 101 1.73 13.11 -5.80
C GLU A 101 1.43 13.78 -4.44
N ILE A 102 2.25 13.54 -3.42
CA ILE A 102 2.17 14.25 -2.14
C ILE A 102 2.30 15.77 -2.37
N LYS A 103 3.29 16.20 -3.16
CA LYS A 103 3.48 17.61 -3.51
C LYS A 103 2.25 18.20 -4.17
N ARG A 104 1.69 17.52 -5.18
CA ARG A 104 0.47 17.93 -5.88
C ARG A 104 -0.72 18.09 -4.93
N LEU A 105 -0.93 17.12 -4.04
CA LEU A 105 -2.02 17.17 -3.06
C LEU A 105 -1.80 18.27 -2.00
N LYS A 106 -0.56 18.52 -1.60
CA LYS A 106 -0.19 19.66 -0.73
C LYS A 106 -0.55 21.00 -1.39
N GLU A 107 -0.23 21.18 -2.66
CA GLU A 107 -0.58 22.39 -3.42
C GLU A 107 -2.09 22.61 -3.51
N GLN A 108 -2.90 21.57 -3.35
CA GLN A 108 -4.37 21.62 -3.25
C GLN A 108 -4.87 21.87 -1.81
N ALA A 109 -3.99 22.30 -0.90
CA ALA A 109 -4.28 22.58 0.51
C ALA A 109 -4.75 21.36 1.33
N ASN A 110 -4.44 20.14 0.89
CA ASN A 110 -4.67 18.95 1.70
C ASN A 110 -3.62 18.89 2.82
N THR A 111 -4.07 18.63 4.03
CA THR A 111 -3.23 18.60 5.22
C THR A 111 -3.02 17.20 5.78
N VAL A 112 -3.87 16.26 5.41
CA VAL A 112 -3.76 14.84 5.72
C VAL A 112 -3.92 14.05 4.42
N ILE A 113 -3.01 13.16 4.13
CA ILE A 113 -2.99 12.33 2.92
C ILE A 113 -2.82 10.88 3.33
N ILE A 114 -3.62 9.98 2.79
CA ILE A 114 -3.49 8.54 3.00
C ILE A 114 -2.57 7.97 1.92
N LEU A 115 -1.53 7.27 2.32
CA LEU A 115 -0.65 6.49 1.44
C LEU A 115 -1.05 5.01 1.55
N ASP A 116 -1.84 4.53 0.61
CA ASP A 116 -2.30 3.15 0.54
C ASP A 116 -1.24 2.28 -0.15
N ALA A 117 -0.48 1.52 0.64
CA ALA A 117 0.63 0.68 0.17
C ALA A 117 0.61 -0.69 0.85
N PRO A 118 0.36 -1.80 0.12
CA PRO A 118 0.45 -3.15 0.67
C PRO A 118 1.85 -3.48 1.21
N THR A 119 2.88 -2.99 0.54
CA THR A 119 4.30 -3.18 0.87
C THR A 119 4.91 -1.94 1.52
N LEU A 120 4.14 -1.27 2.39
CA LEU A 120 4.54 -0.01 3.04
C LEU A 120 5.88 -0.16 3.76
N PHE A 121 6.00 -1.19 4.59
CA PHE A 121 7.20 -1.45 5.40
C PHE A 121 8.37 -1.98 4.56
N GLU A 122 8.10 -2.85 3.60
CA GLU A 122 9.13 -3.44 2.73
C GLU A 122 9.76 -2.41 1.79
N SER A 123 9.01 -1.38 1.42
CA SER A 123 9.50 -0.28 0.57
C SER A 123 10.15 0.86 1.35
N GLY A 124 10.08 0.86 2.70
CA GLY A 124 10.55 1.96 3.54
C GLY A 124 9.69 3.22 3.46
N LEU A 125 8.49 3.14 2.86
CA LEU A 125 7.59 4.29 2.79
C LEU A 125 6.92 4.62 4.13
N ASP A 126 7.02 3.75 5.13
CA ASP A 126 6.62 4.04 6.51
C ASP A 126 7.45 5.16 7.15
N ASP A 127 8.70 5.36 6.74
CA ASP A 127 9.59 6.41 7.26
C ASP A 127 9.06 7.83 7.00
N ILE A 128 8.23 8.02 5.97
CA ILE A 128 7.61 9.32 5.68
C ILE A 128 6.23 9.49 6.33
N CYS A 129 5.73 8.47 7.02
CA CYS A 129 4.40 8.49 7.61
C CYS A 129 4.42 9.09 9.02
N ALA A 130 3.50 10.01 9.29
CA ALA A 130 3.26 10.55 10.63
C ALA A 130 2.52 9.55 11.55
N ALA A 131 1.82 8.60 10.94
CA ALA A 131 1.21 7.44 11.59
C ALA A 131 0.97 6.33 10.57
N VAL A 132 0.91 5.10 11.05
CA VAL A 132 0.58 3.92 10.25
C VAL A 132 -0.69 3.25 10.77
N VAL A 133 -1.60 2.94 9.85
CA VAL A 133 -2.83 2.18 10.08
C VAL A 133 -2.70 0.83 9.36
N SER A 134 -2.78 -0.26 10.10
CA SER A 134 -2.84 -1.60 9.52
C SER A 134 -4.25 -2.18 9.59
N VAL A 135 -4.65 -2.84 8.51
CA VAL A 135 -5.91 -3.60 8.45
C VAL A 135 -5.58 -5.08 8.53
N ILE A 136 -6.15 -5.76 9.52
CA ILE A 136 -6.01 -7.20 9.73
C ILE A 136 -7.37 -7.88 9.73
N ALA A 137 -7.40 -9.19 9.50
CA ALA A 137 -8.62 -9.99 9.56
C ALA A 137 -8.27 -11.46 9.86
N PRO A 138 -9.19 -12.22 10.48
CA PRO A 138 -9.02 -13.65 10.66
C PRO A 138 -8.67 -14.38 9.36
N MET A 139 -7.80 -15.39 9.45
CA MET A 139 -7.29 -16.14 8.29
C MET A 139 -8.42 -16.68 7.41
N GLU A 140 -9.46 -17.24 8.01
CA GLU A 140 -10.62 -17.80 7.32
C GLU A 140 -11.34 -16.76 6.46
N LEU A 141 -11.54 -15.55 7.01
CA LEU A 141 -12.17 -14.45 6.27
C LEU A 141 -11.29 -13.95 5.13
N LYS A 142 -9.96 -13.89 5.33
CA LYS A 142 -9.02 -13.53 4.26
C LYS A 142 -9.10 -14.53 3.11
N ILE A 143 -9.04 -15.83 3.41
CA ILE A 143 -9.14 -16.90 2.41
C ILE A 143 -10.44 -16.78 1.62
N LYS A 144 -11.57 -16.70 2.33
CA LYS A 144 -12.89 -16.56 1.69
C LYS A 144 -12.94 -15.36 0.74
N ARG A 145 -12.53 -14.18 1.22
CA ARG A 145 -12.56 -12.94 0.42
C ARG A 145 -11.64 -12.99 -0.79
N ILE A 146 -10.48 -13.63 -0.69
CA ILE A 146 -9.55 -13.80 -1.83
C ILE A 146 -10.13 -14.75 -2.86
N LEU A 147 -10.71 -15.89 -2.44
CA LEU A 147 -11.35 -16.85 -3.34
C LEU A 147 -12.50 -16.20 -4.13
N GLU A 148 -13.37 -15.46 -3.45
CA GLU A 148 -14.51 -14.77 -4.06
C GLU A 148 -14.08 -13.67 -5.05
N ARG A 149 -13.03 -12.93 -4.73
CA ARG A 149 -12.55 -11.81 -5.54
C ARG A 149 -11.73 -12.24 -6.75
N ASP A 150 -10.78 -13.17 -6.53
CA ASP A 150 -9.73 -13.47 -7.50
C ASP A 150 -10.02 -14.73 -8.32
N ASN A 151 -10.96 -15.58 -7.89
CA ASN A 151 -11.33 -16.85 -8.53
C ASN A 151 -10.10 -17.72 -8.86
N ILE A 152 -9.20 -17.88 -7.90
CA ILE A 152 -7.95 -18.67 -8.01
C ILE A 152 -8.05 -19.93 -7.16
N PRO A 153 -7.26 -20.99 -7.46
CA PRO A 153 -7.16 -22.18 -6.61
C PRO A 153 -6.76 -21.84 -5.15
N VAL A 154 -7.30 -22.61 -4.21
CA VAL A 154 -7.09 -22.38 -2.77
C VAL A 154 -5.62 -22.49 -2.38
N GLU A 155 -4.85 -23.36 -3.04
CA GLU A 155 -3.40 -23.53 -2.84
C GLU A 155 -2.64 -22.22 -3.13
N LEU A 156 -3.06 -21.47 -4.16
CA LEU A 156 -2.48 -20.18 -4.48
C LEU A 156 -2.85 -19.11 -3.45
N VAL A 157 -4.03 -19.22 -2.82
CA VAL A 157 -4.42 -18.34 -1.70
C VAL A 157 -3.51 -18.58 -0.50
N TYR A 158 -3.28 -19.84 -0.11
CA TYR A 158 -2.37 -20.18 0.99
C TYR A 158 -0.93 -19.74 0.70
N SER A 159 -0.44 -19.99 -0.52
CA SER A 159 0.89 -19.54 -0.93
C SER A 159 1.03 -18.02 -0.82
N ARG A 160 0.03 -17.25 -1.28
CA ARG A 160 0.01 -15.78 -1.19
C ARG A 160 0.00 -15.29 0.25
N LEU A 161 -0.84 -15.86 1.10
CA LEU A 161 -0.92 -15.46 2.51
C LEU A 161 0.33 -15.88 3.30
N GLY A 162 0.90 -17.07 3.00
CA GLY A 162 2.12 -17.55 3.62
C GLY A 162 3.39 -16.77 3.23
N SER A 163 3.37 -16.06 2.10
CA SER A 163 4.48 -15.19 1.68
C SER A 163 4.42 -13.77 2.27
N GLN A 164 3.33 -13.41 2.97
CA GLN A 164 3.17 -12.11 3.59
C GLN A 164 3.62 -12.12 5.07
N ASN A 165 3.95 -10.95 5.59
CA ASN A 165 4.24 -10.77 7.01
C ASN A 165 3.06 -11.17 7.89
N SER A 166 3.33 -11.61 9.13
CA SER A 166 2.31 -12.04 10.09
C SER A 166 1.45 -10.88 10.59
N GLU A 167 0.34 -11.19 11.25
CA GLU A 167 -0.50 -10.16 11.90
C GLU A 167 0.26 -9.45 13.01
N GLU A 168 1.08 -10.17 13.78
CA GLU A 168 1.92 -9.62 14.84
C GLU A 168 2.92 -8.61 14.29
N TYR A 169 3.48 -8.87 13.09
CA TYR A 169 4.35 -7.92 12.41
C TYR A 169 3.64 -6.61 12.12
N PHE A 170 2.42 -6.64 11.58
CA PHE A 170 1.62 -5.45 11.33
C PHE A 170 1.22 -4.76 12.63
N LYS A 171 0.76 -5.50 13.65
CA LYS A 171 0.36 -4.95 14.95
C LYS A 171 1.52 -4.23 15.64
N SER A 172 2.72 -4.79 15.61
CA SER A 172 3.90 -4.22 16.29
C SER A 172 4.48 -2.99 15.63
N ARG A 173 4.20 -2.78 14.33
CA ARG A 173 4.76 -1.66 13.55
C ARG A 173 3.75 -0.56 13.23
N SER A 174 2.52 -0.67 13.69
CA SER A 174 1.47 0.29 13.38
C SER A 174 1.02 1.07 14.61
N ASP A 175 0.74 2.36 14.43
CA ASP A 175 0.13 3.20 15.48
C ASP A 175 -1.32 2.82 15.75
N TYR A 176 -2.01 2.36 14.70
CA TYR A 176 -3.42 1.96 14.78
C TYR A 176 -3.65 0.65 14.01
N VAL A 177 -4.53 -0.19 14.56
CA VAL A 177 -4.92 -1.46 13.93
C VAL A 177 -6.44 -1.48 13.78
N ILE A 178 -6.92 -1.77 12.57
CA ILE A 178 -8.33 -2.01 12.28
C ILE A 178 -8.52 -3.52 12.10
N GLU A 179 -9.20 -4.14 13.05
CA GLU A 179 -9.58 -5.55 12.97
C GLU A 179 -10.89 -5.71 12.19
N ASN A 180 -10.81 -6.28 11.00
CA ASN A 180 -11.94 -6.53 10.10
C ASN A 180 -12.44 -7.98 10.27
N ASP A 181 -13.02 -8.25 11.41
CA ASP A 181 -13.48 -9.54 11.91
C ASP A 181 -15.00 -9.73 11.84
N SER A 182 -15.73 -8.73 11.36
CA SER A 182 -17.18 -8.68 11.35
C SER A 182 -17.72 -8.19 10.01
N ASP A 183 -18.84 -7.49 9.99
CA ASP A 183 -19.52 -6.96 8.81
C ASP A 183 -18.95 -5.60 8.35
N LEU A 184 -19.54 -5.08 7.27
CA LEU A 184 -19.13 -3.83 6.67
C LEU A 184 -19.44 -2.61 7.56
N ASP A 185 -20.53 -2.63 8.30
CA ASP A 185 -20.93 -1.52 9.14
C ASP A 185 -19.96 -1.38 10.33
N SER A 186 -19.60 -2.49 10.97
CA SER A 186 -18.56 -2.53 12.00
C SER A 186 -17.20 -2.05 11.47
N LEU A 187 -16.80 -2.47 10.28
CA LEU A 187 -15.56 -1.98 9.65
C LEU A 187 -15.60 -0.47 9.43
N LYS A 188 -16.75 0.04 9.00
CA LYS A 188 -16.96 1.48 8.78
C LYS A 188 -16.87 2.25 10.10
N GLU A 189 -17.53 1.80 11.17
CA GLU A 189 -17.43 2.43 12.48
C GLU A 189 -15.99 2.47 13.00
N LYS A 190 -15.28 1.33 12.95
CA LYS A 190 -13.85 1.25 13.35
C LYS A 190 -13.00 2.21 12.55
N THR A 191 -13.25 2.34 11.23
CA THR A 191 -12.50 3.26 10.36
C THR A 191 -12.79 4.73 10.70
N LEU A 192 -14.06 5.07 10.95
CA LEU A 192 -14.46 6.44 11.34
C LEU A 192 -13.86 6.84 12.70
N ASP A 193 -13.78 5.92 13.65
CA ASP A 193 -13.10 6.14 14.93
C ASP A 193 -11.61 6.46 14.74
N ILE A 194 -10.92 5.73 13.85
CA ILE A 194 -9.52 6.02 13.49
C ILE A 194 -9.40 7.40 12.83
N ILE A 195 -10.30 7.76 11.91
CA ILE A 195 -10.32 9.10 11.30
C ILE A 195 -10.42 10.19 12.37
N ALA A 196 -11.34 10.04 13.33
CA ALA A 196 -11.52 10.99 14.42
C ALA A 196 -10.26 11.12 15.30
N LYS A 197 -9.62 9.99 15.63
CA LYS A 197 -8.36 9.97 16.41
C LYS A 197 -7.22 10.66 15.67
N LEU A 198 -7.06 10.39 14.37
CA LEU A 198 -6.03 11.01 13.55
C LEU A 198 -6.26 12.53 13.42
N THR A 199 -7.50 12.94 13.15
CA THR A 199 -7.85 14.36 13.05
C THR A 199 -7.51 15.09 14.36
N LYS A 200 -7.94 14.56 15.50
CA LYS A 200 -7.63 15.14 16.81
C LYS A 200 -6.12 15.21 17.09
N ARG A 201 -5.37 14.14 16.76
CA ARG A 201 -3.91 14.08 16.94
C ARG A 201 -3.22 15.21 16.17
N PHE A 202 -3.60 15.42 14.91
CA PHE A 202 -2.93 16.39 14.04
C PHE A 202 -3.43 17.84 14.22
N GLU A 203 -4.66 18.06 14.68
CA GLU A 203 -5.12 19.37 15.10
C GLU A 203 -4.34 19.88 16.32
N GLN A 204 -4.07 18.99 17.29
CA GLN A 204 -3.28 19.34 18.48
C GLN A 204 -1.80 19.64 18.18
N GLN A 205 -1.24 19.11 17.11
CA GLN A 205 0.15 19.37 16.69
C GLN A 205 0.31 20.70 15.91
N ARG A 206 -0.82 21.36 15.59
CA ARG A 206 -0.82 22.67 14.90
C ARG A 206 -0.91 23.86 15.85
N LEU A 207 -1.21 23.62 17.12
CA LEU A 207 -1.28 24.62 18.20
C LEU A 207 0.06 24.74 18.89
#